data_61441d59691016213e3a513018ad8e3d
#
_entry.id   61441d59691016213e3a513018ad8e3d
#
_cell.length_a   1.000
_cell.length_b   1.000
_cell.length_c   1.000
_cell.angle_alpha   90.00
_cell.angle_beta   90.00
_cell.angle_gamma   90.00
#
_symmetry.space_group_name_H-M   'P 1'
#
loop_
_entity.id
_entity.type
_entity.pdbx_description
1 polymer ?
#
loop_
_entity_poly.entity_id
_entity_poly.type
_entity_poly.pdbx_seq_one_letter_code
_entity_poly.pdbx_strand_id
1 'polypeptide(L)'
;MSMFDFGFDDHEDSAYESHVRELVSAYEDNPESYFDSSALEDIATFYFEHGKLEKALSVIDHLLHIHAYTSDAWMRRGILLNNLGRHEEALDAYEEALSLNPVDTETLINKGITLDSLGNTDEALACYEEALSINPLHSEAMFNRGITLERSDQLEEAVHAFEACADLNPEHPEAWYELGYCFDRLGEDERSVQCYDKHIDIDPYSQDAWYNRGIVLNRMGRFEDAVSSYDMAVTIQDDFASAHYNQGNALANLGALEEAIESYKRVLELEGPDAATFYNIALAYEENEAFNDAFDYYERALDAEPSYPEAWYGLGSCYDAQEEHDSAIECFERALEIDASSPKFWRARADVAYKAGYVNEALDAYRKAVDLDDTNEHAWVGYAETLFESQRPEAALEAYRQALALAPNSAGTYFRQAKALLALGRADESIRSLKTAFRLDPATKEEFQFAYPDLYHNDRVRRMLGLDLR
;
A
#
# COMPACT_ATOMS: atom_id res chain seq x y z
N MET A 1 -3.45 -18.37 22.02
CA MET A 1 -2.30 -19.13 22.51
C MET A 1 -2.82 -20.24 23.40
N SER A 2 -2.82 -21.48 22.91
CA SER A 2 -3.30 -22.64 23.69
C SER A 2 -2.16 -23.09 24.61
N MET A 3 -2.39 -23.05 25.90
CA MET A 3 -1.39 -23.32 26.92
C MET A 3 -1.07 -24.83 27.12
N PHE A 4 -1.81 -25.72 26.45
CA PHE A 4 -1.63 -27.18 26.57
C PHE A 4 -2.17 -27.89 25.33
N ASP A 5 -1.29 -28.28 24.41
CA ASP A 5 -1.59 -29.28 23.40
C ASP A 5 -0.90 -30.59 23.86
N PHE A 6 -1.62 -31.42 24.63
CA PHE A 6 -1.28 -32.79 24.86
C PHE A 6 -2.34 -33.64 24.14
N GLY A 7 -1.95 -34.20 23.00
CA GLY A 7 -2.78 -35.14 22.26
C GLY A 7 -3.17 -36.34 23.14
N PHE A 8 -4.39 -36.33 23.65
CA PHE A 8 -5.04 -37.42 24.35
C PHE A 8 -6.31 -37.87 23.60
N ASP A 9 -6.67 -39.15 23.79
CA ASP A 9 -7.82 -39.81 23.16
C ASP A 9 -9.15 -39.18 23.62
N ASP A 10 -10.09 -38.90 22.72
CA ASP A 10 -11.42 -38.27 22.94
C ASP A 10 -12.26 -38.81 24.12
N HIS A 11 -11.95 -39.98 24.63
CA HIS A 11 -12.63 -40.61 25.76
C HIS A 11 -12.00 -40.28 27.14
N GLU A 12 -10.72 -40.01 27.22
CA GLU A 12 -10.03 -39.59 28.44
C GLU A 12 -10.32 -38.12 28.76
N ASP A 13 -10.39 -37.25 27.73
CA ASP A 13 -10.71 -35.82 27.85
C ASP A 13 -12.09 -35.61 28.48
N SER A 14 -13.11 -36.36 28.05
CA SER A 14 -14.48 -36.23 28.60
C SER A 14 -14.56 -36.64 30.08
N ALA A 15 -13.76 -37.59 30.53
CA ALA A 15 -13.74 -38.03 31.93
C ALA A 15 -12.97 -37.02 32.83
N TYR A 16 -11.87 -36.47 32.31
CA TYR A 16 -11.09 -35.41 32.97
C TYR A 16 -11.89 -34.13 33.11
N GLU A 17 -12.53 -33.65 32.03
CA GLU A 17 -13.41 -32.45 32.09
C GLU A 17 -14.55 -32.62 33.11
N SER A 18 -15.17 -33.82 33.17
CA SER A 18 -16.23 -34.12 34.15
C SER A 18 -15.69 -34.01 35.58
N HIS A 19 -14.50 -34.56 35.82
CA HIS A 19 -13.84 -34.49 37.12
C HIS A 19 -13.51 -33.07 37.53
N VAL A 20 -12.93 -32.27 36.62
CA VAL A 20 -12.60 -30.85 36.89
C VAL A 20 -13.87 -30.05 37.21
N ARG A 21 -14.98 -30.28 36.48
CA ARG A 21 -16.27 -29.62 36.79
C ARG A 21 -16.80 -29.99 38.18
N GLU A 22 -16.61 -31.25 38.64
CA GLU A 22 -16.95 -31.64 39.99
C GLU A 22 -16.08 -30.93 41.03
N LEU A 23 -14.78 -30.79 40.79
CA LEU A 23 -13.86 -30.04 41.64
C LEU A 23 -14.26 -28.56 41.73
N VAL A 24 -14.56 -27.94 40.59
CA VAL A 24 -15.03 -26.54 40.52
C VAL A 24 -16.31 -26.34 41.32
N SER A 25 -17.29 -27.23 41.19
CA SER A 25 -18.53 -27.19 41.97
C SER A 25 -18.27 -27.31 43.46
N ALA A 26 -17.42 -28.26 43.86
CA ALA A 26 -17.05 -28.48 45.27
C ALA A 26 -16.32 -27.24 45.85
N TYR A 27 -15.46 -26.59 45.04
CA TYR A 27 -14.75 -25.39 45.43
C TYR A 27 -15.72 -24.21 45.58
N GLU A 28 -16.67 -24.03 44.66
CA GLU A 28 -17.70 -22.96 44.75
C GLU A 28 -18.60 -23.15 45.95
N ASP A 29 -18.95 -24.40 46.34
CA ASP A 29 -19.78 -24.72 47.47
C ASP A 29 -19.04 -24.45 48.82
N ASN A 30 -17.76 -24.81 48.91
CA ASN A 30 -16.93 -24.59 50.09
C ASN A 30 -15.45 -24.43 49.81
N PRO A 31 -15.00 -23.20 49.53
CA PRO A 31 -13.58 -22.91 49.21
C PRO A 31 -12.60 -23.22 50.35
N GLU A 32 -13.10 -23.31 51.58
CA GLU A 32 -12.26 -23.60 52.77
C GLU A 32 -12.07 -25.12 52.99
N SER A 33 -12.71 -25.98 52.18
CA SER A 33 -12.47 -27.42 52.22
C SER A 33 -11.05 -27.73 51.73
N TYR A 34 -10.54 -28.90 52.15
CA TYR A 34 -9.21 -29.31 51.72
C TYR A 34 -9.23 -29.68 50.23
N PHE A 35 -8.38 -28.98 49.47
CA PHE A 35 -8.01 -29.36 48.10
C PHE A 35 -6.48 -29.52 48.08
N ASP A 36 -5.99 -30.50 47.37
CA ASP A 36 -4.56 -30.62 47.13
C ASP A 36 -4.11 -29.62 46.04
N SER A 37 -2.79 -29.47 45.84
CA SER A 37 -2.23 -28.51 44.88
C SER A 37 -2.70 -28.75 43.46
N SER A 38 -2.76 -30.01 43.04
CA SER A 38 -3.20 -30.38 41.68
C SER A 38 -4.67 -30.01 41.45
N ALA A 39 -5.55 -30.25 42.41
CA ALA A 39 -6.95 -29.89 42.31
C ALA A 39 -7.13 -28.33 42.19
N LEU A 40 -6.36 -27.55 42.94
CA LEU A 40 -6.40 -26.08 42.83
C LEU A 40 -5.85 -25.60 41.49
N GLU A 41 -4.80 -26.22 40.98
CA GLU A 41 -4.25 -25.91 39.65
C GLU A 41 -5.27 -26.26 38.54
N ASP A 42 -5.91 -27.39 38.59
CA ASP A 42 -6.96 -27.79 37.64
C ASP A 42 -8.16 -26.80 37.66
N ILE A 43 -8.60 -26.41 38.86
CA ILE A 43 -9.67 -25.41 39.01
C ILE A 43 -9.26 -24.04 38.45
N ALA A 44 -8.03 -23.61 38.70
CA ALA A 44 -7.52 -22.34 38.18
C ALA A 44 -7.44 -22.37 36.65
N THR A 45 -6.92 -23.47 36.08
CA THR A 45 -6.84 -23.68 34.63
C THR A 45 -8.23 -23.65 33.99
N PHE A 46 -9.22 -24.36 34.60
CA PHE A 46 -10.59 -24.31 34.13
C PHE A 46 -11.18 -22.91 34.10
N TYR A 47 -10.98 -22.13 35.15
CA TYR A 47 -11.45 -20.73 35.17
C TYR A 47 -10.73 -19.86 34.15
N PHE A 48 -9.44 -20.09 33.92
CA PHE A 48 -8.65 -19.38 32.89
C PHE A 48 -9.20 -19.63 31.48
N GLU A 49 -9.39 -20.92 31.12
CA GLU A 49 -9.92 -21.31 29.80
C GLU A 49 -11.33 -20.80 29.53
N HIS A 50 -12.11 -20.59 30.59
CA HIS A 50 -13.47 -20.03 30.48
C HIS A 50 -13.51 -18.52 30.63
N GLY A 51 -12.37 -17.82 30.57
CA GLY A 51 -12.26 -16.37 30.64
C GLY A 51 -12.60 -15.77 32.02
N LYS A 52 -12.66 -16.58 33.08
CA LYS A 52 -13.00 -16.13 34.45
C LYS A 52 -11.73 -15.79 35.23
N LEU A 53 -10.92 -14.86 34.70
CA LEU A 53 -9.57 -14.57 35.18
C LEU A 53 -9.49 -14.21 36.67
N GLU A 54 -10.42 -13.42 37.20
CA GLU A 54 -10.46 -13.05 38.63
C GLU A 54 -10.72 -14.26 39.54
N LYS A 55 -11.54 -15.23 39.10
CA LYS A 55 -11.75 -16.49 39.83
C LYS A 55 -10.50 -17.35 39.80
N ALA A 56 -9.86 -17.48 38.63
CA ALA A 56 -8.59 -18.17 38.49
C ALA A 56 -7.53 -17.60 39.43
N LEU A 57 -7.40 -16.26 39.46
CA LEU A 57 -6.47 -15.57 40.36
C LEU A 57 -6.75 -15.88 41.83
N SER A 58 -8.03 -15.84 42.26
CA SER A 58 -8.42 -16.17 43.64
C SER A 58 -8.04 -17.60 44.03
N VAL A 59 -8.12 -18.56 43.11
CA VAL A 59 -7.71 -19.95 43.34
C VAL A 59 -6.19 -20.07 43.47
N ILE A 60 -5.45 -19.40 42.59
CA ILE A 60 -3.96 -19.34 42.68
C ILE A 60 -3.50 -18.64 43.96
N ASP A 61 -4.15 -17.56 44.37
CA ASP A 61 -3.85 -16.89 45.66
C ASP A 61 -4.13 -17.85 46.87
N HIS A 62 -5.18 -18.67 46.78
CA HIS A 62 -5.45 -19.73 47.76
C HIS A 62 -4.34 -20.80 47.78
N LEU A 63 -3.91 -21.26 46.56
CA LEU A 63 -2.80 -22.21 46.47
C LEU A 63 -1.52 -21.66 47.09
N LEU A 64 -1.18 -20.41 46.81
CA LEU A 64 -0.01 -19.71 47.37
C LEU A 64 -0.09 -19.48 48.89
N HIS A 65 -1.31 -19.33 49.41
CA HIS A 65 -1.49 -19.24 50.87
C HIS A 65 -1.13 -20.55 51.57
N ILE A 66 -1.41 -21.68 50.91
CA ILE A 66 -1.09 -23.00 51.46
C ILE A 66 0.35 -23.39 51.16
N HIS A 67 0.85 -23.06 49.94
CA HIS A 67 2.14 -23.48 49.37
C HIS A 67 2.91 -22.29 48.81
N ALA A 68 3.37 -21.39 49.67
CA ALA A 68 4.05 -20.13 49.27
C ALA A 68 5.36 -20.29 48.46
N TYR A 69 5.93 -21.49 48.49
CA TYR A 69 7.24 -21.76 47.85
C TYR A 69 7.14 -22.47 46.51
N THR A 70 6.00 -22.38 45.81
CA THR A 70 5.78 -22.97 44.51
C THR A 70 6.05 -21.94 43.40
N SER A 71 7.20 -22.02 42.72
CA SER A 71 7.61 -21.10 41.66
C SER A 71 6.55 -21.04 40.54
N ASP A 72 6.03 -22.22 40.11
CA ASP A 72 5.00 -22.30 39.08
C ASP A 72 3.70 -21.55 39.44
N ALA A 73 3.24 -21.66 40.70
CA ALA A 73 2.07 -20.91 41.15
C ALA A 73 2.27 -19.41 41.13
N TRP A 74 3.47 -18.92 41.47
CA TRP A 74 3.82 -17.51 41.33
C TRP A 74 3.87 -17.07 39.87
N MET A 75 4.44 -17.87 38.97
CA MET A 75 4.42 -17.62 37.52
C MET A 75 2.99 -17.52 36.99
N ARG A 76 2.13 -18.50 37.29
CA ARG A 76 0.70 -18.50 36.91
C ARG A 76 -0.06 -17.28 37.44
N ARG A 77 0.25 -16.86 38.68
CA ARG A 77 -0.28 -15.63 39.27
C ARG A 77 0.09 -14.42 38.40
N GLY A 78 1.36 -14.33 37.99
CA GLY A 78 1.85 -13.28 37.10
C GLY A 78 1.14 -13.26 35.76
N ILE A 79 0.96 -14.42 35.12
CA ILE A 79 0.23 -14.56 33.86
C ILE A 79 -1.23 -14.06 34.00
N LEU A 80 -1.91 -14.47 35.06
CA LEU A 80 -3.29 -14.04 35.32
C LEU A 80 -3.40 -12.52 35.54
N LEU A 81 -2.48 -11.95 36.30
CA LEU A 81 -2.41 -10.51 36.57
C LEU A 81 -2.11 -9.72 35.28
N ASN A 82 -1.21 -10.24 34.46
CA ASN A 82 -0.91 -9.61 33.15
C ASN A 82 -2.15 -9.59 32.24
N ASN A 83 -2.88 -10.73 32.14
CA ASN A 83 -4.12 -10.80 31.37
C ASN A 83 -5.26 -9.92 31.94
N LEU A 84 -5.21 -9.57 33.22
CA LEU A 84 -6.12 -8.62 33.86
C LEU A 84 -5.67 -7.14 33.70
N GLY A 85 -4.56 -6.88 33.01
CA GLY A 85 -3.98 -5.56 32.85
C GLY A 85 -3.28 -5.02 34.10
N ARG A 86 -3.04 -5.88 35.12
CA ARG A 86 -2.37 -5.55 36.40
C ARG A 86 -0.88 -5.82 36.29
N HIS A 87 -0.24 -5.16 35.33
CA HIS A 87 1.13 -5.47 34.88
C HIS A 87 2.19 -5.33 35.97
N GLU A 88 2.11 -4.28 36.83
CA GLU A 88 3.07 -4.08 37.95
C GLU A 88 3.01 -5.24 38.93
N GLU A 89 1.79 -5.67 39.29
CA GLU A 89 1.61 -6.81 40.20
C GLU A 89 2.01 -8.13 39.58
N ALA A 90 1.91 -8.24 38.23
CA ALA A 90 2.42 -9.38 37.49
C ALA A 90 3.95 -9.47 37.57
N LEU A 91 4.65 -8.32 37.42
CA LEU A 91 6.10 -8.26 37.57
C LEU A 91 6.56 -8.67 38.97
N ASP A 92 5.87 -8.20 40.04
CA ASP A 92 6.15 -8.63 41.43
C ASP A 92 6.01 -10.17 41.58
N ALA A 93 4.97 -10.75 40.94
CA ALA A 93 4.75 -12.19 40.99
C ALA A 93 5.85 -12.97 40.23
N TYR A 94 6.29 -12.50 39.06
CA TYR A 94 7.40 -13.10 38.34
C TYR A 94 8.72 -13.00 39.12
N GLU A 95 8.97 -11.90 39.85
CA GLU A 95 10.16 -11.76 40.69
C GLU A 95 10.17 -12.78 41.82
N GLU A 96 9.02 -13.01 42.45
CA GLU A 96 8.89 -14.06 43.46
C GLU A 96 9.11 -15.46 42.87
N ALA A 97 8.56 -15.74 41.64
CA ALA A 97 8.79 -17.00 40.93
C ALA A 97 10.29 -17.21 40.66
N LEU A 98 10.97 -16.18 40.10
CA LEU A 98 12.40 -16.24 39.78
C LEU A 98 13.29 -16.28 41.03
N SER A 99 12.85 -15.72 42.16
CA SER A 99 13.55 -15.87 43.44
C SER A 99 13.61 -17.33 43.89
N LEU A 100 12.58 -18.10 43.58
CA LEU A 100 12.45 -19.54 43.90
C LEU A 100 13.13 -20.43 42.86
N ASN A 101 13.00 -20.08 41.59
CA ASN A 101 13.63 -20.78 40.46
C ASN A 101 14.27 -19.79 39.48
N PRO A 102 15.54 -19.39 39.68
CA PRO A 102 16.20 -18.40 38.82
C PRO A 102 16.48 -18.83 37.38
N VAL A 103 16.30 -20.11 37.05
CA VAL A 103 16.56 -20.65 35.70
C VAL A 103 15.28 -21.02 34.96
N ASP A 104 14.16 -20.50 35.40
CA ASP A 104 12.86 -20.72 34.76
C ASP A 104 12.70 -19.81 33.52
N THR A 105 12.92 -20.38 32.35
CA THR A 105 12.84 -19.67 31.07
C THR A 105 11.44 -19.18 30.75
N GLU A 106 10.39 -19.91 31.14
CA GLU A 106 8.99 -19.49 30.89
C GLU A 106 8.64 -18.24 31.71
N THR A 107 9.04 -18.20 32.99
CA THR A 107 8.85 -17.01 33.82
C THR A 107 9.60 -15.80 33.27
N LEU A 108 10.84 -15.97 32.78
CA LEU A 108 11.62 -14.91 32.16
C LEU A 108 10.92 -14.36 30.88
N ILE A 109 10.40 -15.25 30.05
CA ILE A 109 9.70 -14.85 28.82
C ILE A 109 8.42 -14.08 29.18
N ASN A 110 7.60 -14.59 30.08
CA ASN A 110 6.36 -13.92 30.50
C ASN A 110 6.63 -12.55 31.17
N LYS A 111 7.73 -12.43 31.95
CA LYS A 111 8.20 -11.16 32.50
C LYS A 111 8.57 -10.20 31.37
N GLY A 112 9.30 -10.68 30.33
CA GLY A 112 9.67 -9.91 29.16
C GLY A 112 8.45 -9.40 28.39
N ILE A 113 7.45 -10.25 28.12
CA ILE A 113 6.20 -9.89 27.45
C ILE A 113 5.45 -8.80 28.24
N THR A 114 5.42 -8.90 29.57
CA THR A 114 4.78 -7.89 30.43
C THR A 114 5.53 -6.55 30.41
N LEU A 115 6.87 -6.58 30.43
CA LEU A 115 7.71 -5.40 30.30
C LEU A 115 7.55 -4.72 28.95
N ASP A 116 7.50 -5.49 27.86
CA ASP A 116 7.24 -4.97 26.51
C ASP A 116 5.86 -4.27 26.43
N SER A 117 4.84 -4.88 27.06
CA SER A 117 3.49 -4.28 27.12
C SER A 117 3.46 -2.94 27.88
N LEU A 118 4.39 -2.73 28.81
CA LEU A 118 4.60 -1.46 29.53
C LEU A 118 5.51 -0.48 28.77
N GLY A 119 6.07 -0.87 27.64
CA GLY A 119 7.03 -0.08 26.87
C GLY A 119 8.45 -0.10 27.40
N ASN A 120 8.76 -0.98 28.35
CA ASN A 120 10.10 -1.17 28.92
C ASN A 120 10.93 -2.10 28.04
N THR A 121 11.19 -1.69 26.81
CA THR A 121 11.82 -2.50 25.75
C THR A 121 13.18 -3.08 26.16
N ASP A 122 14.08 -2.28 26.73
CA ASP A 122 15.43 -2.73 27.11
C ASP A 122 15.38 -3.82 28.18
N GLU A 123 14.49 -3.69 29.17
CA GLU A 123 14.31 -4.69 30.22
C GLU A 123 13.65 -5.96 29.69
N ALA A 124 12.70 -5.83 28.74
CA ALA A 124 12.09 -6.97 28.08
C ALA A 124 13.13 -7.79 27.30
N LEU A 125 13.96 -7.12 26.49
CA LEU A 125 15.05 -7.75 25.74
C LEU A 125 16.05 -8.45 26.65
N ALA A 126 16.40 -7.85 27.79
CA ALA A 126 17.27 -8.47 28.78
C ALA A 126 16.68 -9.76 29.36
N CYS A 127 15.37 -9.81 29.61
CA CYS A 127 14.69 -11.05 30.07
C CYS A 127 14.76 -12.16 28.99
N TYR A 128 14.54 -11.83 27.71
CA TYR A 128 14.67 -12.83 26.65
C TYR A 128 16.10 -13.29 26.45
N GLU A 129 17.10 -12.40 26.55
CA GLU A 129 18.51 -12.76 26.48
C GLU A 129 18.92 -13.70 27.64
N GLU A 130 18.43 -13.46 28.85
CA GLU A 130 18.63 -14.32 29.99
C GLU A 130 18.00 -15.71 29.75
N ALA A 131 16.75 -15.76 29.28
CA ALA A 131 16.07 -17.01 28.92
C ALA A 131 16.86 -17.80 27.87
N LEU A 132 17.34 -17.12 26.80
CA LEU A 132 18.14 -17.74 25.74
C LEU A 132 19.54 -18.14 26.20
N SER A 133 20.11 -17.48 27.23
CA SER A 133 21.38 -17.92 27.82
C SER A 133 21.25 -19.25 28.57
N ILE A 134 20.06 -19.52 29.14
CA ILE A 134 19.72 -20.78 29.82
C ILE A 134 19.33 -21.84 28.81
N ASN A 135 18.43 -21.52 27.89
CA ASN A 135 18.00 -22.42 26.81
C ASN A 135 18.15 -21.75 25.44
N PRO A 136 19.31 -21.92 24.75
CA PRO A 136 19.55 -21.32 23.44
C PRO A 136 18.64 -21.82 22.30
N LEU A 137 17.86 -22.88 22.53
CA LEU A 137 16.95 -23.46 21.55
C LEU A 137 15.46 -23.16 21.88
N HIS A 138 15.18 -22.08 22.60
CA HIS A 138 13.83 -21.73 22.98
C HIS A 138 13.21 -20.83 21.89
N SER A 139 12.45 -21.45 20.97
CA SER A 139 11.85 -20.75 19.82
C SER A 139 10.92 -19.61 20.24
N GLU A 140 10.11 -19.80 21.29
CA GLU A 140 9.20 -18.78 21.82
C GLU A 140 9.92 -17.54 22.35
N ALA A 141 11.07 -17.73 23.02
CA ALA A 141 11.90 -16.60 23.47
C ALA A 141 12.48 -15.80 22.29
N MET A 142 12.88 -16.50 21.21
CA MET A 142 13.35 -15.86 19.98
C MET A 142 12.22 -15.11 19.30
N PHE A 143 11.04 -15.71 19.23
CA PHE A 143 9.86 -15.08 18.64
C PHE A 143 9.47 -13.79 19.38
N ASN A 144 9.28 -13.86 20.71
CA ASN A 144 8.89 -12.69 21.50
C ASN A 144 9.98 -11.60 21.51
N ARG A 145 11.27 -11.97 21.47
CA ARG A 145 12.36 -11.04 21.26
C ARG A 145 12.22 -10.32 19.91
N GLY A 146 11.89 -11.06 18.85
CA GLY A 146 11.62 -10.51 17.51
C GLY A 146 10.48 -9.50 17.51
N ILE A 147 9.34 -9.82 18.15
CA ILE A 147 8.18 -8.91 18.29
C ILE A 147 8.58 -7.59 19.00
N THR A 148 9.33 -7.69 20.10
CA THR A 148 9.77 -6.50 20.85
C THR A 148 10.74 -5.64 20.02
N LEU A 149 11.65 -6.26 19.26
CA LEU A 149 12.57 -5.57 18.35
C LEU A 149 11.83 -4.90 17.20
N GLU A 150 10.88 -5.59 16.58
CA GLU A 150 10.04 -5.06 15.50
C GLU A 150 9.24 -3.82 15.95
N ARG A 151 8.57 -3.90 17.10
CA ARG A 151 7.83 -2.77 17.69
C ARG A 151 8.71 -1.55 18.00
N SER A 152 9.98 -1.79 18.30
CA SER A 152 10.98 -0.73 18.52
C SER A 152 11.70 -0.27 17.25
N ASP A 153 11.21 -0.68 16.06
CA ASP A 153 11.73 -0.34 14.75
C ASP A 153 13.18 -0.84 14.49
N GLN A 154 13.61 -1.88 15.22
CA GLN A 154 14.90 -2.56 15.04
C GLN A 154 14.71 -3.77 14.12
N LEU A 155 14.39 -3.49 12.84
CA LEU A 155 13.90 -4.51 11.90
C LEU A 155 14.95 -5.56 11.55
N GLU A 156 16.22 -5.18 11.38
CA GLU A 156 17.28 -6.12 11.03
C GLU A 156 17.53 -7.13 12.17
N GLU A 157 17.51 -6.67 13.43
CA GLU A 157 17.66 -7.52 14.61
C GLU A 157 16.41 -8.39 14.81
N ALA A 158 15.20 -7.86 14.50
CA ALA A 158 13.96 -8.63 14.53
C ALA A 158 13.99 -9.78 13.52
N VAL A 159 14.44 -9.51 12.28
CA VAL A 159 14.63 -10.55 11.25
C VAL A 159 15.51 -11.67 11.78
N HIS A 160 16.67 -11.35 12.38
CA HIS A 160 17.56 -12.38 12.94
C HIS A 160 16.89 -13.22 14.03
N ALA A 161 16.06 -12.60 14.87
CA ALA A 161 15.34 -13.30 15.92
C ALA A 161 14.25 -14.23 15.35
N PHE A 162 13.49 -13.77 14.36
CA PHE A 162 12.45 -14.57 13.70
C PHE A 162 13.06 -15.68 12.81
N GLU A 163 14.17 -15.42 12.10
CA GLU A 163 14.89 -16.48 11.36
C GLU A 163 15.35 -17.59 12.30
N ALA A 164 15.92 -17.24 13.45
CA ALA A 164 16.32 -18.22 14.44
C ALA A 164 15.14 -19.00 15.03
N CYS A 165 13.97 -18.37 15.22
CA CYS A 165 12.73 -19.05 15.60
C CYS A 165 12.28 -20.02 14.51
N ALA A 166 12.22 -19.59 13.26
CA ALA A 166 11.77 -20.39 12.12
C ALA A 166 12.72 -21.57 11.82
N ASP A 167 14.01 -21.40 12.04
CA ASP A 167 15.00 -22.49 11.90
C ASP A 167 14.79 -23.60 12.94
N LEU A 168 14.38 -23.23 14.15
CA LEU A 168 14.09 -24.19 15.22
C LEU A 168 12.72 -24.82 15.09
N ASN A 169 11.73 -24.05 14.68
CA ASN A 169 10.36 -24.50 14.47
C ASN A 169 9.84 -24.02 13.10
N PRO A 170 10.14 -24.76 12.03
CA PRO A 170 9.69 -24.41 10.69
C PRO A 170 8.15 -24.38 10.50
N GLU A 171 7.42 -25.01 11.40
CA GLU A 171 5.95 -25.02 11.41
C GLU A 171 5.34 -23.89 12.27
N HIS A 172 6.14 -22.90 12.67
CA HIS A 172 5.67 -21.74 13.41
C HIS A 172 5.14 -20.69 12.42
N PRO A 173 3.82 -20.59 12.21
CA PRO A 173 3.28 -19.73 11.15
C PRO A 173 3.55 -18.25 11.42
N GLU A 174 3.36 -17.81 12.65
CA GLU A 174 3.53 -16.40 13.03
C GLU A 174 4.97 -15.92 12.81
N ALA A 175 6.00 -16.78 12.98
CA ALA A 175 7.39 -16.40 12.70
C ALA A 175 7.61 -16.09 11.21
N TRP A 176 6.99 -16.85 10.32
CA TRP A 176 7.05 -16.60 8.89
C TRP A 176 6.26 -15.36 8.48
N TYR A 177 5.12 -15.12 9.14
CA TYR A 177 4.32 -13.90 8.89
C TYR A 177 5.12 -12.63 9.26
N GLU A 178 5.69 -12.60 10.46
CA GLU A 178 6.47 -11.46 10.94
C GLU A 178 7.78 -11.26 10.14
N LEU A 179 8.42 -12.33 9.68
CA LEU A 179 9.53 -12.25 8.72
C LEU A 179 9.07 -11.58 7.42
N GLY A 180 7.91 -11.98 6.88
CA GLY A 180 7.33 -11.37 5.70
C GLY A 180 7.10 -9.88 5.88
N TYR A 181 6.55 -9.49 7.02
CA TYR A 181 6.30 -8.10 7.37
C TYR A 181 7.60 -7.30 7.56
N CYS A 182 8.59 -7.84 8.25
CA CYS A 182 9.88 -7.17 8.41
C CYS A 182 10.60 -6.96 7.08
N PHE A 183 10.61 -7.98 6.19
CA PHE A 183 11.21 -7.84 4.86
C PHE A 183 10.46 -6.85 3.99
N ASP A 184 9.12 -6.79 4.08
CA ASP A 184 8.32 -5.77 3.42
C ASP A 184 8.74 -4.36 3.85
N ARG A 185 8.86 -4.13 5.16
CA ARG A 185 9.30 -2.86 5.74
C ARG A 185 10.73 -2.47 5.34
N LEU A 186 11.62 -3.45 5.16
CA LEU A 186 13.00 -3.27 4.70
C LEU A 186 13.10 -3.10 3.17
N GLY A 187 12.01 -3.29 2.43
CA GLY A 187 11.99 -3.22 0.96
C GLY A 187 12.62 -4.44 0.28
N GLU A 188 12.74 -5.56 0.99
CA GLU A 188 13.25 -6.84 0.47
C GLU A 188 12.08 -7.69 -0.06
N ASP A 189 11.43 -7.19 -1.12
CA ASP A 189 10.16 -7.68 -1.63
C ASP A 189 10.14 -9.20 -1.92
N GLU A 190 11.16 -9.73 -2.59
CA GLU A 190 11.22 -11.15 -2.94
C GLU A 190 11.30 -12.06 -1.70
N ARG A 191 12.02 -11.62 -0.65
CA ARG A 191 12.12 -12.37 0.61
C ARG A 191 10.80 -12.30 1.38
N SER A 192 10.16 -11.12 1.37
CA SER A 192 8.84 -10.93 1.96
C SER A 192 7.82 -11.89 1.38
N VAL A 193 7.71 -11.97 0.04
CA VAL A 193 6.80 -12.91 -0.63
C VAL A 193 7.10 -14.36 -0.25
N GLN A 194 8.39 -14.76 -0.20
CA GLN A 194 8.76 -16.13 0.19
C GLN A 194 8.36 -16.47 1.62
N CYS A 195 8.43 -15.51 2.54
CA CYS A 195 8.02 -15.72 3.93
C CYS A 195 6.49 -15.83 4.04
N TYR A 196 5.74 -14.97 3.35
CA TYR A 196 4.28 -15.10 3.27
C TYR A 196 3.85 -16.42 2.60
N ASP A 197 4.56 -16.89 1.56
CA ASP A 197 4.32 -18.20 0.96
C ASP A 197 4.47 -19.33 2.01
N LYS A 198 5.51 -19.26 2.86
CA LYS A 198 5.73 -20.22 3.94
C LYS A 198 4.63 -20.19 5.01
N HIS A 199 4.22 -18.99 5.42
CA HIS A 199 3.09 -18.85 6.33
C HIS A 199 1.81 -19.47 5.75
N ILE A 200 1.49 -19.16 4.50
CA ILE A 200 0.30 -19.64 3.77
C ILE A 200 0.34 -21.18 3.58
N ASP A 201 1.52 -21.75 3.36
CA ASP A 201 1.68 -23.21 3.29
C ASP A 201 1.28 -23.91 4.60
N ILE A 202 1.47 -23.23 5.76
CA ILE A 202 1.14 -23.73 7.10
C ILE A 202 -0.31 -23.37 7.48
N ASP A 203 -0.70 -22.09 7.30
CA ASP A 203 -2.05 -21.59 7.52
C ASP A 203 -2.64 -20.97 6.23
N PRO A 204 -3.29 -21.78 5.39
CA PRO A 204 -3.91 -21.31 4.14
C PRO A 204 -5.11 -20.38 4.33
N TYR A 205 -5.62 -20.25 5.56
CA TYR A 205 -6.80 -19.44 5.88
C TYR A 205 -6.46 -18.08 6.52
N SER A 206 -5.19 -17.71 6.54
CA SER A 206 -4.73 -16.38 6.98
C SER A 206 -5.04 -15.32 5.92
N GLN A 207 -6.17 -14.61 6.05
CA GLN A 207 -6.54 -13.54 5.12
C GLN A 207 -5.50 -12.41 5.10
N ASP A 208 -4.88 -12.13 6.24
CA ASP A 208 -3.88 -11.06 6.37
C ASP A 208 -2.58 -11.39 5.62
N ALA A 209 -2.16 -12.66 5.64
CA ALA A 209 -0.98 -13.10 4.91
C ALA A 209 -1.20 -13.03 3.39
N TRP A 210 -2.35 -13.48 2.91
CA TRP A 210 -2.72 -13.34 1.52
C TRP A 210 -2.79 -11.87 1.09
N TYR A 211 -3.40 -11.02 1.90
CA TYR A 211 -3.51 -9.59 1.64
C TYR A 211 -2.14 -8.91 1.56
N ASN A 212 -1.27 -9.12 2.56
CA ASN A 212 0.06 -8.52 2.60
C ASN A 212 0.96 -9.03 1.46
N ARG A 213 0.87 -10.33 1.14
CA ARG A 213 1.51 -10.90 -0.05
C ARG A 213 1.08 -10.18 -1.33
N GLY A 214 -0.22 -9.92 -1.49
CA GLY A 214 -0.78 -9.16 -2.59
C GLY A 214 -0.23 -7.74 -2.69
N ILE A 215 -0.08 -7.04 -1.57
CA ILE A 215 0.52 -5.68 -1.51
C ILE A 215 1.94 -5.69 -2.05
N VAL A 216 2.78 -6.61 -1.58
CA VAL A 216 4.17 -6.72 -2.02
C VAL A 216 4.26 -7.05 -3.51
N LEU A 217 3.47 -8.02 -3.98
CA LEU A 217 3.42 -8.41 -5.39
C LEU A 217 2.95 -7.26 -6.30
N ASN A 218 1.96 -6.49 -5.86
CA ASN A 218 1.48 -5.31 -6.59
C ASN A 218 2.58 -4.25 -6.72
N ARG A 219 3.34 -3.97 -5.64
CA ARG A 219 4.49 -3.07 -5.66
C ARG A 219 5.61 -3.55 -6.60
N MET A 220 5.82 -4.87 -6.69
CA MET A 220 6.75 -5.49 -7.65
C MET A 220 6.27 -5.45 -9.10
N GLY A 221 5.06 -4.97 -9.38
CA GLY A 221 4.43 -5.00 -10.70
C GLY A 221 3.95 -6.39 -11.15
N ARG A 222 3.88 -7.37 -10.24
CA ARG A 222 3.37 -8.72 -10.48
C ARG A 222 1.85 -8.75 -10.25
N PHE A 223 1.14 -8.01 -11.09
CA PHE A 223 -0.28 -7.72 -10.87
C PHE A 223 -1.17 -8.97 -10.91
N GLU A 224 -0.92 -9.94 -11.80
CA GLU A 224 -1.67 -11.19 -11.87
C GLU A 224 -1.56 -12.00 -10.57
N ASP A 225 -0.35 -12.10 -10.02
CA ASP A 225 -0.10 -12.78 -8.77
C ASP A 225 -0.72 -12.03 -7.57
N ALA A 226 -0.71 -10.68 -7.63
CA ALA A 226 -1.35 -9.83 -6.63
C ALA A 226 -2.87 -10.03 -6.62
N VAL A 227 -3.53 -10.02 -7.78
CA VAL A 227 -4.97 -10.31 -7.91
C VAL A 227 -5.29 -11.67 -7.31
N SER A 228 -4.51 -12.71 -7.66
CA SER A 228 -4.72 -14.06 -7.10
C SER A 228 -4.61 -14.08 -5.57
N SER A 229 -3.72 -13.27 -4.99
CA SER A 229 -3.57 -13.17 -3.54
C SER A 229 -4.76 -12.44 -2.90
N TYR A 230 -5.22 -11.34 -3.50
CA TYR A 230 -6.41 -10.64 -3.02
C TYR A 230 -7.67 -11.47 -3.17
N ASP A 231 -7.81 -12.27 -4.26
CA ASP A 231 -8.91 -13.23 -4.43
C ASP A 231 -9.01 -14.21 -3.27
N MET A 232 -7.87 -14.71 -2.80
CA MET A 232 -7.83 -15.59 -1.64
C MET A 232 -8.23 -14.85 -0.37
N ALA A 233 -7.70 -13.64 -0.15
CA ALA A 233 -8.03 -12.83 1.03
C ALA A 233 -9.53 -12.54 1.12
N VAL A 234 -10.19 -12.11 0.02
CA VAL A 234 -11.63 -11.83 0.00
C VAL A 234 -12.48 -13.10 0.01
N THR A 235 -11.96 -14.22 -0.46
CA THR A 235 -12.64 -15.53 -0.35
C THR A 235 -12.71 -15.99 1.10
N ILE A 236 -11.66 -15.74 1.89
CA ILE A 236 -11.60 -16.07 3.31
C ILE A 236 -12.46 -15.08 4.11
N GLN A 237 -12.35 -13.79 3.81
CA GLN A 237 -13.09 -12.74 4.46
C GLN A 237 -13.76 -11.81 3.42
N ASP A 238 -15.03 -12.06 3.10
CA ASP A 238 -15.80 -11.34 2.06
C ASP A 238 -16.02 -9.86 2.36
N ASP A 239 -15.97 -9.43 3.61
CA ASP A 239 -16.12 -8.04 4.04
C ASP A 239 -14.78 -7.29 4.20
N PHE A 240 -13.69 -7.82 3.61
CA PHE A 240 -12.37 -7.18 3.65
C PHE A 240 -12.24 -6.07 2.59
N ALA A 241 -12.78 -4.90 2.90
CA ALA A 241 -12.87 -3.76 1.97
C ALA A 241 -11.51 -3.34 1.39
N SER A 242 -10.44 -3.31 2.22
CA SER A 242 -9.09 -2.94 1.75
C SER A 242 -8.54 -3.94 0.73
N ALA A 243 -8.88 -5.24 0.85
CA ALA A 243 -8.46 -6.24 -0.12
C ALA A 243 -9.20 -6.06 -1.46
N HIS A 244 -10.51 -5.78 -1.44
CA HIS A 244 -11.27 -5.44 -2.64
C HIS A 244 -10.73 -4.17 -3.32
N TYR A 245 -10.39 -3.14 -2.53
CA TYR A 245 -9.81 -1.90 -3.08
C TYR A 245 -8.49 -2.14 -3.80
N ASN A 246 -7.55 -2.86 -3.15
CA ASN A 246 -6.25 -3.18 -3.73
C ASN A 246 -6.34 -4.17 -4.90
N GLN A 247 -7.31 -5.09 -4.87
CA GLN A 247 -7.65 -5.95 -5.99
C GLN A 247 -8.09 -5.12 -7.20
N GLY A 248 -8.99 -4.14 -6.99
CA GLY A 248 -9.41 -3.20 -8.03
C GLY A 248 -8.22 -2.44 -8.64
N ASN A 249 -7.30 -1.95 -7.80
CA ASN A 249 -6.09 -1.29 -8.27
C ASN A 249 -5.19 -2.22 -9.12
N ALA A 250 -5.01 -3.47 -8.70
CA ALA A 250 -4.20 -4.44 -9.43
C ALA A 250 -4.86 -4.83 -10.77
N LEU A 251 -6.19 -5.02 -10.78
CA LEU A 251 -6.98 -5.29 -11.98
C LEU A 251 -6.94 -4.12 -12.98
N ALA A 252 -7.06 -2.89 -12.50
CA ALA A 252 -6.92 -1.69 -13.33
C ALA A 252 -5.53 -1.62 -13.98
N ASN A 253 -4.45 -1.90 -13.23
CA ASN A 253 -3.10 -1.97 -13.79
C ASN A 253 -2.92 -3.07 -14.84
N LEU A 254 -3.72 -4.14 -14.80
CA LEU A 254 -3.78 -5.18 -15.84
C LEU A 254 -4.63 -4.80 -17.04
N GLY A 255 -5.39 -3.70 -16.97
CA GLY A 255 -6.38 -3.34 -17.98
C GLY A 255 -7.68 -4.16 -17.89
N ALA A 256 -7.89 -4.92 -16.82
CA ALA A 256 -9.13 -5.66 -16.54
C ALA A 256 -10.15 -4.71 -15.88
N LEU A 257 -10.58 -3.71 -16.66
CA LEU A 257 -11.29 -2.53 -16.14
C LEU A 257 -12.68 -2.86 -15.59
N GLU A 258 -13.41 -3.78 -16.20
CA GLU A 258 -14.73 -4.20 -15.74
C GLU A 258 -14.65 -4.89 -14.38
N GLU A 259 -13.68 -5.80 -14.21
CA GLU A 259 -13.45 -6.49 -12.94
C GLU A 259 -12.96 -5.53 -11.84
N ALA A 260 -12.12 -4.54 -12.22
CA ALA A 260 -11.68 -3.49 -11.29
C ALA A 260 -12.87 -2.68 -10.77
N ILE A 261 -13.81 -2.29 -11.66
CA ILE A 261 -15.03 -1.55 -11.29
C ILE A 261 -15.89 -2.37 -10.31
N GLU A 262 -16.04 -3.67 -10.54
CA GLU A 262 -16.82 -4.52 -9.62
C GLU A 262 -16.16 -4.62 -8.24
N SER A 263 -14.83 -4.75 -8.17
CA SER A 263 -14.09 -4.74 -6.91
C SER A 263 -14.26 -3.41 -6.14
N TYR A 264 -14.17 -2.27 -6.83
CA TYR A 264 -14.41 -0.95 -6.22
C TYR A 264 -15.87 -0.76 -5.78
N LYS A 265 -16.85 -1.25 -6.55
CA LYS A 265 -18.26 -1.21 -6.13
C LYS A 265 -18.47 -2.00 -4.85
N ARG A 266 -17.79 -3.13 -4.69
CA ARG A 266 -17.85 -3.91 -3.46
C ARG A 266 -17.34 -3.11 -2.26
N VAL A 267 -16.27 -2.30 -2.42
CA VAL A 267 -15.81 -1.37 -1.37
C VAL A 267 -16.93 -0.40 -0.95
N LEU A 268 -17.61 0.22 -1.94
CA LEU A 268 -18.70 1.16 -1.66
C LEU A 268 -19.91 0.49 -0.97
N GLU A 269 -20.16 -0.79 -1.22
CA GLU A 269 -21.20 -1.56 -0.52
C GLU A 269 -20.82 -1.81 0.95
N LEU A 270 -19.53 -2.04 1.24
CA LEU A 270 -19.04 -2.38 2.57
C LEU A 270 -18.85 -1.14 3.44
N GLU A 271 -18.24 -0.10 2.92
CA GLU A 271 -17.83 1.09 3.68
C GLU A 271 -18.70 2.33 3.42
N GLY A 272 -19.49 2.29 2.34
CA GLY A 272 -20.32 3.42 1.92
C GLY A 272 -19.61 4.34 0.92
N PRO A 273 -20.19 5.52 0.64
CA PRO A 273 -19.66 6.47 -0.34
C PRO A 273 -18.28 7.00 0.07
N ASP A 274 -17.30 6.88 -0.87
CA ASP A 274 -15.94 7.37 -0.72
C ASP A 274 -15.45 8.02 -2.01
N ALA A 275 -14.87 9.22 -1.91
CA ALA A 275 -14.48 10.02 -3.07
C ALA A 275 -13.36 9.35 -3.88
N ALA A 276 -12.36 8.75 -3.21
CA ALA A 276 -11.26 8.08 -3.89
C ALA A 276 -11.74 6.84 -4.66
N THR A 277 -12.65 6.07 -4.06
CA THR A 277 -13.24 4.90 -4.71
C THR A 277 -14.10 5.29 -5.91
N PHE A 278 -14.93 6.33 -5.81
CA PHE A 278 -15.67 6.86 -6.96
C PHE A 278 -14.75 7.36 -8.06
N TYR A 279 -13.67 8.05 -7.70
CA TYR A 279 -12.67 8.52 -8.65
C TYR A 279 -11.99 7.36 -9.39
N ASN A 280 -11.61 6.27 -8.71
CA ASN A 280 -11.00 5.11 -9.34
C ASN A 280 -11.98 4.38 -10.30
N ILE A 281 -13.25 4.30 -9.93
CA ILE A 281 -14.30 3.78 -10.83
C ILE A 281 -14.41 4.68 -12.07
N ALA A 282 -14.41 5.99 -11.90
CA ALA A 282 -14.49 6.95 -13.00
C ALA A 282 -13.29 6.82 -13.94
N LEU A 283 -12.07 6.68 -13.40
CA LEU A 283 -10.87 6.44 -14.20
C LEU A 283 -10.97 5.14 -15.02
N ALA A 284 -11.45 4.06 -14.42
CA ALA A 284 -11.61 2.80 -15.12
C ALA A 284 -12.64 2.92 -16.26
N TYR A 285 -13.74 3.67 -16.07
CA TYR A 285 -14.68 3.96 -17.15
C TYR A 285 -14.07 4.88 -18.22
N GLU A 286 -13.27 5.90 -17.84
CA GLU A 286 -12.58 6.78 -18.79
C GLU A 286 -11.59 5.99 -19.66
N GLU A 287 -10.79 5.10 -19.07
CA GLU A 287 -9.87 4.22 -19.80
C GLU A 287 -10.61 3.24 -20.74
N ASN A 288 -11.81 2.83 -20.38
CA ASN A 288 -12.69 1.99 -21.22
C ASN A 288 -13.50 2.82 -22.24
N GLU A 289 -13.18 4.11 -22.42
CA GLU A 289 -13.87 5.06 -23.33
C GLU A 289 -15.37 5.22 -23.03
N ALA A 290 -15.83 4.81 -21.85
CA ALA A 290 -17.21 4.95 -21.36
C ALA A 290 -17.43 6.31 -20.68
N PHE A 291 -17.22 7.39 -21.40
CA PHE A 291 -17.17 8.76 -20.87
C PHE A 291 -18.44 9.21 -20.10
N ASN A 292 -19.61 8.69 -20.46
CA ASN A 292 -20.85 9.04 -19.73
C ASN A 292 -20.88 8.43 -18.33
N ASP A 293 -20.43 7.17 -18.19
CA ASP A 293 -20.34 6.52 -16.89
C ASP A 293 -19.22 7.15 -16.05
N ALA A 294 -18.07 7.46 -16.68
CA ALA A 294 -16.98 8.18 -16.02
C ALA A 294 -17.44 9.51 -15.45
N PHE A 295 -18.21 10.28 -16.23
CA PHE A 295 -18.79 11.56 -15.83
C PHE A 295 -19.63 11.43 -14.56
N ASP A 296 -20.58 10.49 -14.53
CA ASP A 296 -21.46 10.26 -13.37
C ASP A 296 -20.68 9.92 -12.11
N TYR A 297 -19.59 9.15 -12.24
CA TYR A 297 -18.76 8.78 -11.11
C TYR A 297 -17.81 9.89 -10.65
N TYR A 298 -17.30 10.74 -11.56
CA TYR A 298 -16.58 11.96 -11.16
C TYR A 298 -17.49 12.94 -10.41
N GLU A 299 -18.75 13.13 -10.83
CA GLU A 299 -19.70 13.94 -10.08
C GLU A 299 -19.94 13.39 -8.68
N ARG A 300 -20.12 12.05 -8.55
CA ARG A 300 -20.27 11.41 -7.24
C ARG A 300 -19.04 11.57 -6.35
N ALA A 301 -17.83 11.53 -6.92
CA ALA A 301 -16.60 11.80 -6.19
C ALA A 301 -16.59 13.23 -5.65
N LEU A 302 -17.00 14.22 -6.48
CA LEU A 302 -17.07 15.62 -6.11
C LEU A 302 -18.22 15.94 -5.15
N ASP A 303 -19.32 15.21 -5.21
CA ASP A 303 -20.41 15.30 -4.21
C ASP A 303 -19.93 14.81 -2.83
N ALA A 304 -19.08 13.77 -2.78
CA ALA A 304 -18.50 13.26 -1.57
C ALA A 304 -17.37 14.17 -1.04
N GLU A 305 -16.49 14.64 -1.92
CA GLU A 305 -15.39 15.54 -1.61
C GLU A 305 -15.22 16.64 -2.68
N PRO A 306 -15.84 17.82 -2.49
CA PRO A 306 -15.73 18.94 -3.44
C PRO A 306 -14.31 19.50 -3.61
N SER A 307 -13.40 19.19 -2.70
CA SER A 307 -11.98 19.62 -2.72
C SER A 307 -11.04 18.58 -3.33
N TYR A 308 -11.52 17.69 -4.20
CA TYR A 308 -10.73 16.65 -4.85
C TYR A 308 -10.29 17.11 -6.26
N PRO A 309 -9.07 17.65 -6.45
CA PRO A 309 -8.68 18.30 -7.68
C PRO A 309 -8.55 17.33 -8.86
N GLU A 310 -8.16 16.06 -8.63
CA GLU A 310 -8.07 15.05 -9.68
C GLU A 310 -9.45 14.69 -10.23
N ALA A 311 -10.49 14.70 -9.41
CA ALA A 311 -11.85 14.45 -9.87
C ALA A 311 -12.38 15.63 -10.74
N TRP A 312 -12.08 16.88 -10.36
CA TRP A 312 -12.35 18.04 -11.22
C TRP A 312 -11.60 17.96 -12.55
N TYR A 313 -10.34 17.51 -12.52
CA TYR A 313 -9.55 17.31 -13.74
C TYR A 313 -10.19 16.22 -14.63
N GLY A 314 -10.57 15.05 -14.06
CA GLY A 314 -11.22 13.97 -14.81
C GLY A 314 -12.55 14.41 -15.41
N LEU A 315 -13.38 15.12 -14.64
CA LEU A 315 -14.65 15.68 -15.14
C LEU A 315 -14.41 16.66 -16.30
N GLY A 316 -13.39 17.51 -16.19
CA GLY A 316 -12.96 18.42 -17.27
C GLY A 316 -12.52 17.66 -18.53
N SER A 317 -11.80 16.55 -18.38
CA SER A 317 -11.40 15.67 -19.50
C SER A 317 -12.63 15.05 -20.19
N CYS A 318 -13.65 14.64 -19.43
CA CYS A 318 -14.90 14.14 -19.99
C CYS A 318 -15.66 15.21 -20.80
N TYR A 319 -15.70 16.45 -20.32
CA TYR A 319 -16.29 17.57 -21.07
C TYR A 319 -15.50 17.88 -22.35
N ASP A 320 -14.15 17.85 -22.29
CA ASP A 320 -13.30 18.07 -23.48
C ASP A 320 -13.54 16.99 -24.53
N ALA A 321 -13.69 15.72 -24.12
CA ALA A 321 -14.04 14.62 -25.03
C ALA A 321 -15.42 14.78 -25.69
N GLN A 322 -16.33 15.49 -25.07
CA GLN A 322 -17.66 15.86 -25.60
C GLN A 322 -17.65 17.18 -26.39
N GLU A 323 -16.48 17.81 -26.59
CA GLU A 323 -16.30 19.11 -27.22
C GLU A 323 -16.98 20.29 -26.45
N GLU A 324 -17.32 20.07 -25.16
CA GLU A 324 -17.89 21.09 -24.28
C GLU A 324 -16.76 21.89 -23.59
N HIS A 325 -16.04 22.67 -24.41
CA HIS A 325 -14.79 23.30 -23.99
C HIS A 325 -14.97 24.33 -22.84
N ASP A 326 -16.08 25.07 -22.79
CA ASP A 326 -16.30 26.05 -21.72
C ASP A 326 -16.49 25.35 -20.35
N SER A 327 -17.28 24.26 -20.32
CA SER A 327 -17.47 23.43 -19.11
C SER A 327 -16.15 22.76 -18.67
N ALA A 328 -15.35 22.29 -19.63
CA ALA A 328 -14.04 21.72 -19.36
C ALA A 328 -13.09 22.74 -18.71
N ILE A 329 -13.05 23.99 -19.23
CA ILE A 329 -12.23 25.06 -18.65
C ILE A 329 -12.66 25.36 -17.22
N GLU A 330 -13.97 25.47 -16.94
CA GLU A 330 -14.47 25.67 -15.56
C GLU A 330 -14.00 24.58 -14.61
N CYS A 331 -14.06 23.30 -15.03
CA CYS A 331 -13.60 22.19 -14.22
C CYS A 331 -12.08 22.26 -13.95
N PHE A 332 -11.26 22.56 -14.96
CA PHE A 332 -9.82 22.72 -14.77
C PHE A 332 -9.48 23.95 -13.90
N GLU A 333 -10.27 25.03 -13.96
CA GLU A 333 -10.13 26.16 -13.05
C GLU A 333 -10.43 25.78 -11.60
N ARG A 334 -11.46 24.95 -11.36
CA ARG A 334 -11.75 24.41 -10.03
C ARG A 334 -10.59 23.54 -9.51
N ALA A 335 -10.04 22.65 -10.36
CA ALA A 335 -8.84 21.89 -10.00
C ALA A 335 -7.67 22.80 -9.61
N LEU A 336 -7.44 23.87 -10.39
CA LEU A 336 -6.38 24.84 -10.15
C LEU A 336 -6.63 25.78 -8.95
N GLU A 337 -7.87 26.04 -8.57
CA GLU A 337 -8.22 26.76 -7.33
C GLU A 337 -7.80 25.95 -6.09
N ILE A 338 -7.83 24.59 -6.19
CA ILE A 338 -7.44 23.68 -5.12
C ILE A 338 -5.94 23.43 -5.14
N ASP A 339 -5.38 23.09 -6.32
CA ASP A 339 -3.95 22.86 -6.51
C ASP A 339 -3.40 23.63 -7.71
N ALA A 340 -2.97 24.87 -7.46
CA ALA A 340 -2.33 25.75 -8.46
C ALA A 340 -0.90 25.31 -8.83
N SER A 341 -0.32 24.32 -8.12
CA SER A 341 1.05 23.85 -8.32
C SER A 341 1.17 22.73 -9.35
N SER A 342 0.05 22.16 -9.83
CA SER A 342 0.03 21.07 -10.78
C SER A 342 0.26 21.54 -12.23
N PRO A 343 1.40 21.22 -12.86
CA PRO A 343 1.63 21.56 -14.27
C PRO A 343 0.67 20.82 -15.22
N LYS A 344 0.19 19.63 -14.79
CA LYS A 344 -0.79 18.83 -15.51
C LYS A 344 -2.11 19.59 -15.70
N PHE A 345 -2.62 20.23 -14.65
CA PHE A 345 -3.89 20.98 -14.71
C PHE A 345 -3.76 22.24 -15.56
N TRP A 346 -2.66 22.98 -15.42
CA TRP A 346 -2.39 24.14 -16.27
C TRP A 346 -2.30 23.77 -17.74
N ARG A 347 -1.62 22.68 -18.09
CA ARG A 347 -1.53 22.19 -19.47
C ARG A 347 -2.90 21.80 -20.03
N ALA A 348 -3.69 21.03 -19.28
CA ALA A 348 -5.03 20.62 -19.73
C ALA A 348 -5.93 21.86 -19.99
N ARG A 349 -5.93 22.82 -19.06
CA ARG A 349 -6.64 24.09 -19.26
C ARG A 349 -6.16 24.82 -20.51
N ALA A 350 -4.85 24.82 -20.77
CA ALA A 350 -4.27 25.47 -21.95
C ALA A 350 -4.68 24.75 -23.25
N ASP A 351 -4.62 23.40 -23.27
CA ASP A 351 -4.98 22.58 -24.43
C ASP A 351 -6.45 22.86 -24.84
N VAL A 352 -7.37 22.91 -23.86
CA VAL A 352 -8.78 23.15 -24.12
C VAL A 352 -9.04 24.63 -24.48
N ALA A 353 -8.43 25.59 -23.81
CA ALA A 353 -8.54 27.00 -24.17
C ALA A 353 -8.05 27.26 -25.61
N TYR A 354 -6.99 26.55 -26.04
CA TYR A 354 -6.52 26.62 -27.42
C TYR A 354 -7.55 26.06 -28.41
N LYS A 355 -8.15 24.89 -28.13
CA LYS A 355 -9.21 24.29 -28.95
C LYS A 355 -10.45 25.20 -29.05
N ALA A 356 -10.82 25.86 -27.96
CA ALA A 356 -11.91 26.83 -27.91
C ALA A 356 -11.61 28.15 -28.63
N GLY A 357 -10.35 28.37 -29.04
CA GLY A 357 -9.90 29.63 -29.68
C GLY A 357 -9.60 30.78 -28.70
N TYR A 358 -9.51 30.49 -27.39
CA TYR A 358 -9.14 31.46 -26.34
C TYR A 358 -7.62 31.62 -26.24
N VAL A 359 -7.03 32.08 -27.31
CA VAL A 359 -5.57 32.06 -27.54
C VAL A 359 -4.76 32.77 -26.44
N ASN A 360 -5.25 33.85 -25.87
CA ASN A 360 -4.55 34.56 -24.80
C ASN A 360 -4.57 33.76 -23.49
N GLU A 361 -5.68 33.13 -23.17
CA GLU A 361 -5.82 32.27 -21.98
C GLU A 361 -4.96 31.02 -22.11
N ALA A 362 -4.93 30.41 -23.30
CA ALA A 362 -4.05 29.30 -23.60
C ALA A 362 -2.56 29.66 -23.40
N LEU A 363 -2.13 30.85 -23.89
CA LEU A 363 -0.77 31.34 -23.71
C LEU A 363 -0.38 31.51 -22.25
N ASP A 364 -1.27 32.09 -21.44
CA ASP A 364 -1.01 32.32 -20.02
C ASP A 364 -0.95 30.98 -19.27
N ALA A 365 -1.83 30.04 -19.62
CA ALA A 365 -1.87 28.73 -19.00
C ALA A 365 -0.67 27.84 -19.40
N TYR A 366 -0.31 27.79 -20.69
CA TYR A 366 0.91 27.09 -21.12
C TYR A 366 2.18 27.67 -20.48
N ARG A 367 2.26 28.98 -20.38
CA ARG A 367 3.40 29.63 -19.71
C ARG A 367 3.51 29.14 -18.26
N LYS A 368 2.39 29.07 -17.52
CA LYS A 368 2.37 28.53 -16.17
C LYS A 368 2.78 27.07 -16.12
N ALA A 369 2.30 26.25 -17.05
CA ALA A 369 2.67 24.85 -17.14
C ALA A 369 4.17 24.65 -17.31
N VAL A 370 4.82 25.39 -18.26
CA VAL A 370 6.26 25.27 -18.51
C VAL A 370 7.12 25.95 -17.45
N ASP A 371 6.61 26.96 -16.73
CA ASP A 371 7.29 27.58 -15.59
C ASP A 371 7.32 26.63 -14.38
N LEU A 372 6.31 25.75 -14.22
CA LEU A 372 6.20 24.75 -13.15
C LEU A 372 6.94 23.45 -13.47
N ASP A 373 6.91 23.03 -14.74
CA ASP A 373 7.59 21.83 -15.24
C ASP A 373 8.21 22.14 -16.60
N ASP A 374 9.48 22.51 -16.60
CA ASP A 374 10.27 22.82 -17.80
C ASP A 374 10.70 21.57 -18.58
N THR A 375 10.46 20.37 -18.05
CA THR A 375 10.80 19.07 -18.67
C THR A 375 9.67 18.51 -19.51
N ASN A 376 8.50 19.13 -19.55
CA ASN A 376 7.34 18.68 -20.31
C ASN A 376 7.40 19.13 -21.77
N GLU A 377 7.85 18.25 -22.67
CA GLU A 377 7.96 18.53 -24.10
C GLU A 377 6.62 18.93 -24.72
N HIS A 378 5.53 18.26 -24.36
CA HIS A 378 4.20 18.54 -24.91
C HIS A 378 3.71 19.95 -24.54
N ALA A 379 3.96 20.41 -23.32
CA ALA A 379 3.62 21.77 -22.90
C ALA A 379 4.41 22.82 -23.69
N TRP A 380 5.72 22.59 -23.93
CA TRP A 380 6.53 23.47 -24.77
C TRP A 380 6.05 23.51 -26.22
N VAL A 381 5.64 22.38 -26.80
CA VAL A 381 5.10 22.34 -28.18
C VAL A 381 3.78 23.10 -28.24
N GLY A 382 2.83 22.87 -27.33
CA GLY A 382 1.56 23.58 -27.28
C GLY A 382 1.75 25.08 -27.10
N TYR A 383 2.68 25.48 -26.20
CA TYR A 383 3.04 26.91 -26.02
C TYR A 383 3.59 27.51 -27.27
N ALA A 384 4.50 26.82 -27.98
CA ALA A 384 5.11 27.30 -29.22
C ALA A 384 4.07 27.44 -30.36
N GLU A 385 3.15 26.47 -30.50
CA GLU A 385 2.06 26.55 -31.50
C GLU A 385 1.15 27.75 -31.23
N THR A 386 0.74 27.93 -29.97
CA THR A 386 -0.11 29.04 -29.56
C THR A 386 0.59 30.40 -29.79
N LEU A 387 1.90 30.50 -29.50
CA LEU A 387 2.71 31.67 -29.80
C LEU A 387 2.79 31.95 -31.31
N PHE A 388 2.97 30.90 -32.12
CA PHE A 388 3.04 31.04 -33.58
C PHE A 388 1.72 31.59 -34.16
N GLU A 389 0.59 31.04 -33.72
CA GLU A 389 -0.74 31.51 -34.14
C GLU A 389 -1.05 32.94 -33.67
N SER A 390 -0.51 33.32 -32.49
CA SER A 390 -0.57 34.67 -31.97
C SER A 390 0.34 35.67 -32.70
N GLN A 391 0.88 35.30 -33.86
CA GLN A 391 1.80 36.14 -34.65
C GLN A 391 3.10 36.51 -33.91
N ARG A 392 3.60 35.62 -33.06
CA ARG A 392 4.86 35.76 -32.29
C ARG A 392 5.89 34.69 -32.69
N PRO A 393 6.31 34.64 -33.97
CA PRO A 393 7.13 33.53 -34.50
C PRO A 393 8.53 33.46 -33.87
N GLU A 394 9.12 34.59 -33.41
CA GLU A 394 10.40 34.57 -32.69
C GLU A 394 10.29 33.86 -31.34
N ALA A 395 9.26 34.16 -30.55
CA ALA A 395 9.02 33.49 -29.27
C ALA A 395 8.65 32.01 -29.46
N ALA A 396 7.85 31.70 -30.49
CA ALA A 396 7.53 30.32 -30.85
C ALA A 396 8.80 29.53 -31.17
N LEU A 397 9.75 30.14 -31.91
CA LEU A 397 11.00 29.48 -32.26
C LEU A 397 11.83 29.10 -31.01
N GLU A 398 11.84 29.97 -30.00
CA GLU A 398 12.53 29.70 -28.75
C GLU A 398 11.85 28.54 -27.97
N ALA A 399 10.52 28.55 -27.90
CA ALA A 399 9.78 27.46 -27.24
C ALA A 399 9.97 26.12 -28.00
N TYR A 400 9.97 26.11 -29.35
CA TYR A 400 10.30 24.87 -30.10
C TYR A 400 11.73 24.39 -29.84
N ARG A 401 12.70 25.30 -29.57
CA ARG A 401 14.07 24.90 -29.22
C ARG A 401 14.09 24.17 -27.86
N GLN A 402 13.31 24.66 -26.88
CA GLN A 402 13.19 23.96 -25.60
C GLN A 402 12.56 22.58 -25.79
N ALA A 403 11.46 22.47 -26.52
CA ALA A 403 10.85 21.17 -26.85
C ALA A 403 11.84 20.21 -27.52
N LEU A 404 12.63 20.70 -28.52
CA LEU A 404 13.61 19.86 -29.24
C LEU A 404 14.84 19.54 -28.39
N ALA A 405 15.15 20.31 -27.35
CA ALA A 405 16.21 19.95 -26.40
C ALA A 405 15.77 18.75 -25.54
N LEU A 406 14.48 18.66 -25.23
CA LEU A 406 13.89 17.54 -24.49
C LEU A 406 13.65 16.31 -25.36
N ALA A 407 13.11 16.53 -26.58
CA ALA A 407 12.82 15.46 -27.55
C ALA A 407 13.55 15.69 -28.90
N PRO A 408 14.86 15.40 -29.00
CA PRO A 408 15.66 15.66 -30.22
C PRO A 408 15.22 14.88 -31.47
N ASN A 409 14.39 13.87 -31.32
CA ASN A 409 13.91 13.00 -32.42
C ASN A 409 12.45 13.27 -32.81
N SER A 410 11.85 14.38 -32.35
CA SER A 410 10.47 14.76 -32.70
C SER A 410 10.40 15.37 -34.10
N ALA A 411 10.04 14.55 -35.10
CA ALA A 411 9.88 15.01 -36.51
C ALA A 411 8.83 16.11 -36.64
N GLY A 412 7.68 15.95 -35.97
CA GLY A 412 6.60 16.94 -35.94
C GLY A 412 7.05 18.30 -35.40
N THR A 413 7.84 18.32 -34.33
CA THR A 413 8.34 19.56 -33.75
C THR A 413 9.35 20.27 -34.68
N TYR A 414 10.24 19.53 -35.37
CA TYR A 414 11.08 20.11 -36.44
C TYR A 414 10.26 20.68 -37.58
N PHE A 415 9.19 20.02 -37.96
CA PHE A 415 8.31 20.51 -39.02
C PHE A 415 7.62 21.82 -38.60
N ARG A 416 7.08 21.91 -37.38
CA ARG A 416 6.47 23.12 -36.83
C ARG A 416 7.48 24.25 -36.68
N GLN A 417 8.68 23.96 -36.21
CA GLN A 417 9.80 24.89 -36.14
C GLN A 417 10.13 25.46 -37.54
N ALA A 418 10.13 24.62 -38.57
CA ALA A 418 10.39 25.05 -39.93
C ALA A 418 9.33 26.05 -40.44
N LYS A 419 8.05 25.85 -40.05
CA LYS A 419 6.96 26.79 -40.36
C LYS A 419 7.22 28.15 -39.72
N ALA A 420 7.64 28.22 -38.46
CA ALA A 420 7.98 29.44 -37.78
C ALA A 420 9.19 30.16 -38.43
N LEU A 421 10.22 29.39 -38.83
CA LEU A 421 11.38 29.90 -39.54
C LEU A 421 11.03 30.46 -40.92
N LEU A 422 10.10 29.85 -41.66
CA LEU A 422 9.59 30.37 -42.94
C LEU A 422 8.87 31.69 -42.72
N ALA A 423 8.04 31.83 -41.72
CA ALA A 423 7.33 33.05 -41.38
C ALA A 423 8.30 34.22 -41.07
N LEU A 424 9.47 33.90 -40.49
CA LEU A 424 10.55 34.86 -40.20
C LEU A 424 11.46 35.14 -41.41
N GLY A 425 11.23 34.50 -42.56
CA GLY A 425 12.10 34.63 -43.74
C GLY A 425 13.45 33.91 -43.61
N ARG A 426 13.64 33.06 -42.57
CA ARG A 426 14.90 32.35 -42.30
C ARG A 426 14.94 31.03 -43.10
N ALA A 427 14.91 31.13 -44.44
CA ALA A 427 14.74 30.02 -45.34
C ALA A 427 15.79 28.90 -45.21
N ASP A 428 17.08 29.26 -45.06
CA ASP A 428 18.15 28.26 -44.94
C ASP A 428 18.03 27.42 -43.67
N GLU A 429 17.58 28.01 -42.57
CA GLU A 429 17.34 27.31 -41.29
C GLU A 429 16.09 26.43 -41.37
N SER A 430 15.03 26.95 -41.97
CA SER A 430 13.82 26.16 -42.23
C SER A 430 14.11 24.93 -43.03
N ILE A 431 14.92 25.04 -44.11
CA ILE A 431 15.31 23.89 -44.93
C ILE A 431 16.09 22.83 -44.09
N ARG A 432 16.94 23.29 -43.17
CA ARG A 432 17.64 22.34 -42.27
C ARG A 432 16.67 21.59 -41.37
N SER A 433 15.71 22.29 -40.75
CA SER A 433 14.68 21.70 -39.91
C SER A 433 13.80 20.72 -40.71
N LEU A 434 13.35 21.13 -41.92
CA LEU A 434 12.58 20.21 -42.81
C LEU A 434 13.36 18.96 -43.20
N LYS A 435 14.65 19.06 -43.54
CA LYS A 435 15.49 17.88 -43.79
C LYS A 435 15.57 16.93 -42.61
N THR A 436 15.68 17.48 -41.42
CA THR A 436 15.70 16.70 -40.18
C THR A 436 14.35 16.00 -39.98
N ALA A 437 13.25 16.74 -40.10
CA ALA A 437 11.90 16.17 -40.02
C ALA A 437 11.70 15.01 -40.99
N PHE A 438 12.02 15.23 -42.31
CA PHE A 438 11.87 14.22 -43.37
C PHE A 438 12.75 12.98 -43.16
N ARG A 439 13.88 13.14 -42.49
CA ARG A 439 14.78 12.02 -42.17
C ARG A 439 14.24 11.21 -41.00
N LEU A 440 13.66 11.87 -40.01
CA LEU A 440 13.11 11.25 -38.79
C LEU A 440 11.78 10.55 -39.12
N ASP A 441 10.91 11.24 -39.86
CA ASP A 441 9.64 10.69 -40.30
C ASP A 441 9.35 11.12 -41.76
N PRO A 442 9.40 10.17 -42.71
CA PRO A 442 9.08 10.44 -44.10
C PRO A 442 7.66 10.97 -44.38
N ALA A 443 6.68 10.70 -43.51
CA ALA A 443 5.30 11.19 -43.68
C ALA A 443 5.23 12.73 -43.63
N THR A 444 6.15 13.39 -42.92
CA THR A 444 6.24 14.86 -42.89
C THR A 444 6.51 15.51 -44.25
N LYS A 445 6.95 14.74 -45.28
CA LYS A 445 7.05 15.22 -46.67
C LYS A 445 5.68 15.43 -47.30
N GLU A 446 4.76 14.53 -47.04
CA GLU A 446 3.37 14.64 -47.49
C GLU A 446 2.66 15.81 -46.84
N GLU A 447 2.91 15.99 -45.55
CA GLU A 447 2.40 17.13 -44.77
C GLU A 447 2.95 18.46 -45.31
N PHE A 448 4.25 18.53 -45.65
CA PHE A 448 4.86 19.70 -46.28
C PHE A 448 4.28 19.95 -47.70
N GLN A 449 4.07 18.92 -48.51
CA GLN A 449 3.45 19.06 -49.82
C GLN A 449 2.03 19.61 -49.71
N PHE A 450 1.25 19.17 -48.75
CA PHE A 450 -0.10 19.61 -48.50
C PHE A 450 -0.14 21.05 -48.02
N ALA A 451 0.69 21.38 -47.02
CA ALA A 451 0.69 22.72 -46.40
C ALA A 451 1.33 23.82 -47.27
N TYR A 452 2.28 23.45 -48.11
CA TYR A 452 3.06 24.40 -48.96
C TYR A 452 3.27 23.88 -50.37
N PRO A 453 2.20 23.68 -51.18
CA PRO A 453 2.29 23.07 -52.52
C PRO A 453 3.20 23.85 -53.47
N ASP A 454 3.18 25.20 -53.43
CA ASP A 454 4.02 26.06 -54.28
C ASP A 454 5.51 25.90 -53.94
N LEU A 455 5.85 25.81 -52.69
CA LEU A 455 7.24 25.58 -52.21
C LEU A 455 7.70 24.17 -52.57
N TYR A 456 6.82 23.16 -52.40
CA TYR A 456 7.12 21.76 -52.72
C TYR A 456 7.42 21.56 -54.21
N HIS A 457 6.73 22.25 -55.13
CA HIS A 457 6.93 22.20 -56.57
C HIS A 457 8.00 23.13 -57.11
N ASN A 458 8.58 23.99 -56.26
CA ASN A 458 9.65 24.90 -56.67
C ASN A 458 10.98 24.15 -56.84
N ASP A 459 11.54 24.12 -58.07
CA ASP A 459 12.78 23.40 -58.41
C ASP A 459 13.98 23.74 -57.52
N ARG A 460 14.08 24.97 -57.04
CA ARG A 460 15.17 25.37 -56.13
C ARG A 460 14.98 24.77 -54.75
N VAL A 461 13.77 24.81 -54.22
CA VAL A 461 13.42 24.24 -52.91
C VAL A 461 13.57 22.74 -52.94
N ARG A 462 13.08 22.05 -54.01
CA ARG A 462 13.22 20.59 -54.18
C ARG A 462 14.70 20.16 -54.15
N ARG A 463 15.55 20.86 -54.90
CA ARG A 463 17.00 20.58 -54.88
C ARG A 463 17.61 20.82 -53.51
N MET A 464 17.24 21.91 -52.84
CA MET A 464 17.72 22.20 -51.49
C MET A 464 17.26 21.17 -50.47
N LEU A 465 16.06 20.63 -50.56
CA LEU A 465 15.51 19.55 -49.72
C LEU A 465 16.00 18.17 -50.08
N GLY A 466 16.61 17.97 -51.28
CA GLY A 466 17.06 16.69 -51.78
C GLY A 466 15.90 15.78 -52.24
N LEU A 467 14.77 16.37 -52.67
CA LEU A 467 13.59 15.64 -53.13
C LEU A 467 13.74 15.06 -54.55
N ASP A 468 14.74 15.50 -55.28
CA ASP A 468 15.00 15.07 -56.66
C ASP A 468 16.04 13.92 -56.79
N LEU A 469 16.60 13.46 -55.66
CA LEU A 469 17.51 12.32 -55.59
C LEU A 469 16.67 11.05 -55.46
N ARG A 470 16.61 10.24 -56.56
CA ARG A 470 16.10 8.85 -56.58
C ARG A 470 17.13 7.88 -56.01
#